data_9ac0ac617c80e8daf78256a9ed092faa
#
_entry.id   9ac0ac617c80e8daf78256a9ed092faa
#
_cell.length_a   1.000
_cell.length_b   1.000
_cell.length_c   1.000
_cell.angle_alpha   90.00
_cell.angle_beta   90.00
_cell.angle_gamma   90.00
#
_symmetry.space_group_name_H-M   'P 1'
#
loop_
_entity.id
_entity.type
_entity.pdbx_description
1 polymer ?
#
loop_
_entity_poly.entity_id
_entity_poly.type
_entity_poly.pdbx_seq_one_letter_code
_entity_poly.pdbx_strand_id
1 'polypeptide(L)'
;AEEFETHLATLQAFQVRILNALQTTGQTAFYIGYEDLQDVGVMNGLAQWLGAEAQLDSLNTALKRQNPQPTAEKVANYDEMTQSLTRLDRFNLTRTPNFEPRRGPVVPSYVAAHKTPLLYMPIRSGPERAVKDWLAALDGVGWGKLVDDFSQASLREWKRDRPGHRSFTVIRHPLARAHDAFCAKILTTGKGSFQGIRKVLRRAHNLPLPEGEPEHSSYDVAAHRAAFTAWLSWVKANLAGQTALRVDGHWATQAQCLQGMAELTLPDMIVREEELTTYLPALALQTGHPNPPDPLSVPNKAPYSLAEIYDDQIETLGRDAYQRDYVMFGFSDWA
;
A
#
# COMPACT_ATOMS: atom_id res chain seq x y z
N ALA A 1 15.26 22.57 -23.25
CA ALA A 1 15.37 21.48 -22.26
C ALA A 1 15.65 22.02 -20.87
N GLU A 2 16.71 22.77 -20.66
CA GLU A 2 17.15 23.26 -19.33
C GLU A 2 16.09 24.11 -18.60
N GLU A 3 15.45 25.04 -19.29
CA GLU A 3 14.34 25.83 -18.73
C GLU A 3 13.15 24.95 -18.32
N PHE A 4 12.83 23.95 -19.12
CA PHE A 4 11.76 23.00 -18.83
C PHE A 4 12.09 22.14 -17.61
N GLU A 5 13.32 21.62 -17.52
CA GLU A 5 13.81 20.84 -16.39
C GLU A 5 13.79 21.66 -15.09
N THR A 6 14.25 22.92 -15.17
CA THR A 6 14.23 23.86 -14.04
C THR A 6 12.80 24.16 -13.58
N HIS A 7 11.86 24.34 -14.52
CA HIS A 7 10.47 24.59 -14.20
C HIS A 7 9.82 23.39 -13.51
N LEU A 8 10.05 22.17 -14.03
CA LEU A 8 9.56 20.93 -13.39
C LEU A 8 10.14 20.74 -11.99
N ALA A 9 11.45 20.96 -11.82
CA ALA A 9 12.08 20.86 -10.50
C ALA A 9 11.47 21.86 -9.50
N THR A 10 11.16 23.07 -9.95
CA THR A 10 10.49 24.09 -9.12
C THR A 10 9.08 23.66 -8.72
N LEU A 11 8.30 23.12 -9.65
CA LEU A 11 6.95 22.60 -9.36
C LEU A 11 7.00 21.42 -8.39
N GLN A 12 7.92 20.48 -8.58
CA GLN A 12 8.10 19.36 -7.67
C GLN A 12 8.50 19.82 -6.26
N ALA A 13 9.43 20.77 -6.14
CA ALA A 13 9.82 21.32 -4.85
C ALA A 13 8.65 22.00 -4.14
N PHE A 14 7.80 22.72 -4.89
CA PHE A 14 6.59 23.33 -4.35
C PHE A 14 5.58 22.29 -3.85
N GLN A 15 5.31 21.23 -4.62
CA GLN A 15 4.44 20.13 -4.21
C GLN A 15 4.96 19.43 -2.96
N VAL A 16 6.25 19.12 -2.90
CA VAL A 16 6.88 18.51 -1.72
C VAL A 16 6.72 19.39 -0.48
N ARG A 17 6.87 20.72 -0.65
CA ARG A 17 6.69 21.67 0.46
C ARG A 17 5.27 21.67 0.99
N ILE A 18 4.25 21.65 0.11
CA ILE A 18 2.83 21.54 0.50
C ILE A 18 2.58 20.23 1.24
N LEU A 19 3.04 19.09 0.69
CA LEU A 19 2.86 17.78 1.32
C LEU A 19 3.51 17.72 2.71
N ASN A 20 4.71 18.27 2.86
CA ASN A 20 5.38 18.34 4.16
C ASN A 20 4.60 19.21 5.16
N ALA A 21 4.05 20.35 4.71
CA ALA A 21 3.23 21.22 5.57
C ALA A 21 1.95 20.52 6.04
N LEU A 22 1.25 19.84 5.15
CA LEU A 22 0.06 19.04 5.49
C LEU A 22 0.38 17.94 6.50
N GLN A 23 1.50 17.23 6.32
CA GLN A 23 1.94 16.19 7.26
C GLN A 23 2.30 16.77 8.64
N THR A 24 3.03 17.87 8.66
CA THR A 24 3.46 18.53 9.91
C THR A 24 2.27 19.05 10.71
N THR A 25 1.25 19.58 10.03
CA THR A 25 0.04 20.11 10.65
C THR A 25 -1.03 19.04 10.93
N GLY A 26 -0.81 17.79 10.47
CA GLY A 26 -1.79 16.71 10.59
C GLY A 26 -3.02 16.89 9.72
N GLN A 27 -2.99 17.82 8.78
CA GLN A 27 -4.10 18.07 7.85
C GLN A 27 -4.09 17.04 6.70
N THR A 28 -5.29 16.77 6.20
CA THR A 28 -5.50 15.91 5.03
C THR A 28 -5.98 16.79 3.88
N ALA A 29 -5.35 16.68 2.71
CA ALA A 29 -5.81 17.32 1.49
C ALA A 29 -6.70 16.37 0.68
N PHE A 30 -7.64 16.93 -0.06
CA PHE A 30 -8.34 16.22 -1.12
C PHE A 30 -7.67 16.57 -2.46
N TYR A 31 -7.19 15.55 -3.19
CA TYR A 31 -6.50 15.75 -4.45
C TYR A 31 -7.45 15.57 -5.62
N ILE A 32 -7.45 16.57 -6.52
CA ILE A 32 -8.27 16.57 -7.73
C ILE A 32 -7.35 16.79 -8.93
N GLY A 33 -7.38 15.87 -9.89
CA GLY A 33 -6.84 16.09 -11.21
C GLY A 33 -7.82 16.89 -12.08
N TYR A 34 -7.32 17.49 -13.15
CA TYR A 34 -8.19 18.22 -14.08
C TYR A 34 -9.26 17.31 -14.73
N GLU A 35 -8.89 16.09 -15.01
CA GLU A 35 -9.76 15.04 -15.57
C GLU A 35 -10.83 14.60 -14.59
N ASP A 36 -10.53 14.60 -13.30
CA ASP A 36 -11.44 14.20 -12.21
C ASP A 36 -12.64 15.17 -12.06
N LEU A 37 -12.51 16.40 -12.55
CA LEU A 37 -13.59 17.40 -12.48
C LEU A 37 -14.85 16.99 -13.28
N GLN A 38 -14.76 15.98 -14.12
CA GLN A 38 -15.88 15.44 -14.89
C GLN A 38 -16.37 14.09 -14.35
N ASP A 39 -15.81 13.61 -13.24
CA ASP A 39 -16.23 12.39 -12.57
C ASP A 39 -17.19 12.70 -11.42
N VAL A 40 -18.45 12.24 -11.55
CA VAL A 40 -19.49 12.45 -10.52
C VAL A 40 -19.09 11.83 -9.18
N GLY A 41 -18.44 10.67 -9.20
CA GLY A 41 -17.99 9.99 -8.00
C GLY A 41 -16.92 10.78 -7.26
N VAL A 42 -15.95 11.35 -7.99
CA VAL A 42 -14.90 12.20 -7.39
C VAL A 42 -15.48 13.49 -6.83
N MET A 43 -16.41 14.13 -7.54
CA MET A 43 -17.05 15.36 -7.08
C MET A 43 -17.96 15.11 -5.85
N ASN A 44 -18.65 13.98 -5.79
CA ASN A 44 -19.37 13.57 -4.59
C ASN A 44 -18.44 13.26 -3.42
N GLY A 45 -17.27 12.65 -3.70
CA GLY A 45 -16.23 12.46 -2.69
C GLY A 45 -15.70 13.78 -2.13
N LEU A 46 -15.52 14.81 -2.97
CA LEU A 46 -15.15 16.16 -2.53
C LEU A 46 -16.24 16.79 -1.68
N ALA A 47 -17.51 16.73 -2.12
CA ALA A 47 -18.65 17.27 -1.39
C ALA A 47 -18.74 16.65 0.01
N GLN A 48 -18.59 15.34 0.10
CA GLN A 48 -18.56 14.61 1.37
C GLN A 48 -17.36 15.00 2.25
N TRP A 49 -16.17 15.17 1.64
CA TRP A 49 -14.98 15.65 2.36
C TRP A 49 -15.17 17.05 2.95
N LEU A 50 -15.92 17.91 2.25
CA LEU A 50 -16.32 19.24 2.74
C LEU A 50 -17.48 19.20 3.73
N GLY A 51 -18.05 18.04 4.03
CA GLY A 51 -19.17 17.87 4.95
C GLY A 51 -20.56 18.10 4.34
N ALA A 52 -20.68 18.14 3.01
CA ALA A 52 -21.97 18.23 2.35
C ALA A 52 -22.70 16.88 2.37
N GLU A 53 -23.98 16.88 2.71
CA GLU A 53 -24.83 15.68 2.73
C GLU A 53 -25.45 15.36 1.36
N ALA A 54 -25.62 16.41 0.51
CA ALA A 54 -26.17 16.24 -0.83
C ALA A 54 -25.19 15.56 -1.78
N GLN A 55 -25.70 14.68 -2.62
CA GLN A 55 -24.96 14.03 -3.68
C GLN A 55 -25.46 14.51 -5.05
N LEU A 56 -24.54 14.56 -6.00
CA LEU A 56 -24.83 14.90 -7.38
C LEU A 56 -25.18 13.60 -8.15
N ASP A 57 -26.28 13.64 -8.89
CA ASP A 57 -26.62 12.56 -9.83
C ASP A 57 -25.89 12.71 -11.17
N SER A 58 -25.56 13.95 -11.54
CA SER A 58 -24.86 14.27 -12.78
C SER A 58 -24.07 15.58 -12.66
N LEU A 59 -23.12 15.79 -13.57
CA LEU A 59 -22.36 17.03 -13.68
C LEU A 59 -22.83 17.86 -14.87
N ASN A 60 -22.70 19.19 -14.74
CA ASN A 60 -22.99 20.09 -15.84
C ASN A 60 -21.89 19.99 -16.91
N THR A 61 -22.24 19.49 -18.09
CA THR A 61 -21.35 19.30 -19.24
C THR A 61 -21.27 20.52 -20.15
N ALA A 62 -21.84 21.66 -19.76
CA ALA A 62 -21.81 22.89 -20.58
C ALA A 62 -20.39 23.48 -20.74
N LEU A 63 -19.52 23.24 -19.75
CA LEU A 63 -18.12 23.64 -19.82
C LEU A 63 -17.33 22.60 -20.62
N LYS A 64 -16.77 23.02 -21.75
CA LYS A 64 -15.90 22.19 -22.58
C LYS A 64 -14.46 22.34 -22.16
N ARG A 65 -13.69 21.25 -22.28
CA ARG A 65 -12.26 21.24 -22.07
C ARG A 65 -11.59 22.27 -22.98
N GLN A 66 -10.84 23.20 -22.39
CA GLN A 66 -9.99 24.11 -23.18
C GLN A 66 -8.74 23.33 -23.62
N ASN A 67 -8.31 23.55 -24.86
CA ASN A 67 -7.16 22.88 -25.47
C ASN A 67 -7.26 21.32 -25.39
N PRO A 68 -8.24 20.70 -26.05
CA PRO A 68 -8.46 19.26 -25.98
C PRO A 68 -7.41 18.42 -26.73
N GLN A 69 -6.55 19.05 -27.54
CA GLN A 69 -5.55 18.35 -28.33
C GLN A 69 -4.56 17.59 -27.45
N PRO A 70 -3.99 16.47 -27.92
CA PRO A 70 -2.89 15.77 -27.27
C PRO A 70 -1.68 16.68 -27.02
N THR A 71 -0.93 16.40 -25.96
CA THR A 71 0.27 17.20 -25.63
C THR A 71 1.27 17.24 -26.77
N ALA A 72 1.39 16.16 -27.55
CA ALA A 72 2.27 16.10 -28.72
C ALA A 72 1.96 17.16 -29.79
N GLU A 73 0.69 17.55 -29.94
CA GLU A 73 0.28 18.57 -30.90
C GLU A 73 0.45 20.01 -30.37
N LYS A 74 0.58 20.15 -29.05
CA LYS A 74 0.67 21.47 -28.39
C LYS A 74 2.11 21.94 -28.19
N VAL A 75 3.07 21.02 -28.15
CA VAL A 75 4.46 21.29 -27.83
C VAL A 75 5.30 21.20 -29.09
N ALA A 76 5.88 22.32 -29.51
CA ALA A 76 6.65 22.41 -30.75
C ALA A 76 7.87 21.48 -30.79
N ASN A 77 8.50 21.24 -29.63
CA ASN A 77 9.65 20.36 -29.46
C ASN A 77 9.33 19.17 -28.54
N TYR A 78 8.24 18.48 -28.85
CA TYR A 78 7.68 17.38 -28.04
C TYR A 78 8.68 16.26 -27.77
N ASP A 79 9.46 15.86 -28.79
CA ASP A 79 10.45 14.78 -28.65
C ASP A 79 11.57 15.16 -27.67
N GLU A 80 12.04 16.40 -27.73
CA GLU A 80 13.03 16.92 -26.79
C GLU A 80 12.48 16.98 -25.37
N MET A 81 11.24 17.43 -25.20
CA MET A 81 10.53 17.41 -23.92
C MET A 81 10.42 16.00 -23.37
N THR A 82 10.00 15.04 -24.20
CA THR A 82 9.86 13.63 -23.80
C THR A 82 11.20 13.02 -23.38
N GLN A 83 12.26 13.34 -24.12
CA GLN A 83 13.61 12.90 -23.77
C GLN A 83 14.10 13.52 -22.45
N SER A 84 13.75 14.77 -22.17
CA SER A 84 14.03 15.41 -20.87
C SER A 84 13.26 14.74 -19.74
N LEU A 85 11.99 14.39 -19.94
CA LEU A 85 11.17 13.68 -18.97
C LEU A 85 11.74 12.31 -18.61
N THR A 86 12.27 11.55 -19.57
CA THR A 86 12.89 10.25 -19.30
C THR A 86 14.14 10.35 -18.42
N ARG A 87 14.85 11.46 -18.46
CA ARG A 87 16.01 11.73 -17.58
C ARG A 87 15.59 12.13 -16.18
N LEU A 88 14.50 12.89 -16.05
CA LEU A 88 13.99 13.39 -14.77
C LEU A 88 13.14 12.34 -14.04
N ASP A 89 12.41 11.54 -14.77
CA ASP A 89 11.45 10.56 -14.23
C ASP A 89 11.98 9.12 -14.35
N ARG A 90 13.02 8.80 -13.58
CA ARG A 90 13.62 7.46 -13.56
C ARG A 90 12.61 6.35 -13.22
N PHE A 91 11.52 6.68 -12.55
CA PHE A 91 10.52 5.73 -12.06
C PHE A 91 9.16 5.90 -12.73
N ASN A 92 9.07 6.68 -13.81
CA ASN A 92 7.81 6.94 -14.51
C ASN A 92 6.72 7.57 -13.62
N LEU A 93 7.14 8.38 -12.65
CA LEU A 93 6.28 8.97 -11.62
C LEU A 93 5.24 9.94 -12.21
N THR A 94 5.52 10.54 -13.36
CA THR A 94 4.61 11.45 -14.06
C THR A 94 3.42 10.72 -14.67
N ARG A 95 3.52 9.42 -14.96
CA ARG A 95 2.43 8.61 -15.51
C ARG A 95 1.52 8.04 -14.43
N THR A 96 2.05 7.86 -13.22
CA THR A 96 1.31 7.40 -12.06
C THR A 96 1.53 8.37 -10.92
N PRO A 97 0.78 9.48 -10.85
CA PRO A 97 0.91 10.42 -9.75
C PRO A 97 0.72 9.70 -8.42
N ASN A 98 1.66 9.88 -7.52
CA ASN A 98 1.59 9.29 -6.19
C ASN A 98 1.04 10.33 -5.21
N PHE A 99 -0.25 10.25 -4.96
CA PHE A 99 -0.94 11.11 -3.98
C PHE A 99 -0.94 10.51 -2.58
N GLU A 100 -0.40 9.31 -2.40
CA GLU A 100 -0.26 8.74 -1.07
C GLU A 100 0.64 9.62 -0.20
N PRO A 101 0.25 9.90 1.04
CA PRO A 101 1.09 10.62 1.97
C PRO A 101 2.39 9.84 2.23
N ARG A 102 3.51 10.56 2.37
CA ARG A 102 4.79 9.95 2.74
C ARG A 102 4.65 9.11 4.00
N ARG A 103 5.34 7.97 4.01
CA ARG A 103 5.41 7.09 5.16
C ARG A 103 6.83 7.13 5.71
N GLY A 104 6.96 7.41 7.00
CA GLY A 104 8.22 7.22 7.69
C GLY A 104 8.46 5.72 7.98
N PRO A 105 9.69 5.34 8.36
CA PRO A 105 10.03 3.99 8.76
C PRO A 105 9.24 3.58 10.01
N VAL A 106 8.62 2.41 9.98
CA VAL A 106 7.82 1.86 11.10
C VAL A 106 8.73 1.02 12.00
N VAL A 107 9.81 1.62 12.49
CA VAL A 107 10.86 0.95 13.27
C VAL A 107 10.32 0.10 14.43
N PRO A 108 9.31 0.53 15.22
CA PRO A 108 8.74 -0.30 16.28
C PRO A 108 8.09 -1.61 15.81
N SER A 109 7.77 -1.73 14.51
CA SER A 109 7.23 -2.97 13.96
C SER A 109 8.29 -3.96 13.48
N TYR A 110 9.56 -3.56 13.45
CA TYR A 110 10.63 -4.45 13.02
C TYR A 110 10.84 -5.57 14.03
N VAL A 111 11.21 -6.74 13.54
CA VAL A 111 11.38 -7.93 14.37
C VAL A 111 12.68 -8.63 13.97
N ALA A 112 13.52 -8.92 14.94
CA ALA A 112 14.74 -9.68 14.72
C ALA A 112 14.67 -11.06 15.38
N ALA A 113 15.38 -12.03 14.81
CA ALA A 113 15.59 -13.32 15.44
C ALA A 113 16.37 -13.16 16.76
N HIS A 114 16.22 -14.12 17.65
CA HIS A 114 16.83 -14.04 19.00
C HIS A 114 18.36 -14.04 18.96
N LYS A 115 18.95 -14.97 18.22
CA LYS A 115 20.41 -15.13 18.07
C LYS A 115 20.88 -14.88 16.65
N THR A 116 20.21 -15.49 15.67
CA THR A 116 20.53 -15.35 14.26
C THR A 116 20.45 -13.88 13.85
N PRO A 117 21.49 -13.31 13.20
CA PRO A 117 21.53 -11.87 12.91
C PRO A 117 20.66 -11.50 11.69
N LEU A 118 19.36 -11.77 11.80
CA LEU A 118 18.34 -11.47 10.81
C LEU A 118 17.31 -10.48 11.35
N LEU A 119 17.02 -9.45 10.55
CA LEU A 119 16.04 -8.40 10.83
C LEU A 119 14.92 -8.44 9.79
N TYR A 120 13.71 -8.72 10.22
CA TYR A 120 12.51 -8.60 9.41
C TYR A 120 11.91 -7.20 9.53
N MET A 121 11.64 -6.57 8.39
CA MET A 121 11.02 -5.25 8.28
C MET A 121 9.61 -5.43 7.66
N PRO A 122 8.56 -5.68 8.44
CA PRO A 122 7.26 -6.08 7.93
C PRO A 122 6.55 -4.97 7.18
N ILE A 123 5.86 -5.36 6.09
CA ILE A 123 4.80 -4.59 5.47
C ILE A 123 3.48 -5.11 6.03
N ARG A 124 2.65 -4.22 6.58
CA ARG A 124 1.37 -4.59 7.20
C ARG A 124 0.46 -5.35 6.24
N SER A 125 -0.28 -6.32 6.74
CA SER A 125 -1.09 -7.28 5.96
C SER A 125 -0.27 -8.16 4.99
N GLY A 126 1.04 -8.23 5.19
CA GLY A 126 1.90 -9.25 4.61
C GLY A 126 1.89 -10.54 5.45
N PRO A 127 2.75 -11.53 5.13
CA PRO A 127 2.82 -12.83 5.81
C PRO A 127 3.59 -12.75 7.14
N GLU A 128 3.27 -11.76 7.98
CA GLU A 128 4.01 -11.45 9.21
C GLU A 128 4.06 -12.64 10.16
N ARG A 129 2.96 -13.40 10.28
CA ARG A 129 2.90 -14.56 11.17
C ARG A 129 3.84 -15.67 10.71
N ALA A 130 3.80 -16.04 9.43
CA ALA A 130 4.66 -17.07 8.88
C ALA A 130 6.15 -16.73 9.05
N VAL A 131 6.51 -15.46 8.82
CA VAL A 131 7.89 -14.99 8.98
C VAL A 131 8.32 -14.99 10.46
N LYS A 132 7.46 -14.56 11.38
CA LYS A 132 7.76 -14.62 12.82
C LYS A 132 7.89 -16.06 13.33
N ASP A 133 7.00 -16.96 12.89
CA ASP A 133 7.11 -18.40 13.21
C ASP A 133 8.45 -18.94 12.72
N TRP A 134 8.88 -18.59 11.52
CA TRP A 134 10.16 -19.00 10.97
C TRP A 134 11.36 -18.41 11.73
N LEU A 135 11.34 -17.11 12.04
CA LEU A 135 12.41 -16.48 12.84
C LEU A 135 12.55 -17.11 14.24
N ALA A 136 11.44 -17.49 14.84
CA ALA A 136 11.45 -18.18 16.12
C ALA A 136 12.01 -19.61 16.00
N ALA A 137 11.64 -20.31 14.92
CA ALA A 137 12.11 -21.67 14.63
C ALA A 137 13.62 -21.73 14.35
N LEU A 138 14.20 -20.70 13.69
CA LEU A 138 15.65 -20.60 13.46
C LEU A 138 16.47 -20.79 14.76
N ASP A 139 16.03 -20.15 15.83
CA ASP A 139 16.76 -20.16 17.10
C ASP A 139 16.14 -21.14 18.13
N GLY A 140 15.13 -21.93 17.73
CA GLY A 140 14.42 -22.89 18.58
C GLY A 140 13.72 -22.23 19.77
N VAL A 141 13.15 -21.04 19.58
CA VAL A 141 12.52 -20.24 20.64
C VAL A 141 11.05 -19.93 20.36
N GLY A 142 10.31 -19.46 21.36
CA GLY A 142 8.98 -18.90 21.15
C GLY A 142 9.03 -17.40 20.77
N TRP A 143 7.92 -16.87 20.27
CA TRP A 143 7.78 -15.46 19.84
C TRP A 143 8.23 -14.44 20.88
N GLY A 144 7.96 -14.68 22.18
CA GLY A 144 8.36 -13.78 23.26
C GLY A 144 9.88 -13.65 23.47
N LYS A 145 10.68 -14.36 22.66
CA LYS A 145 12.14 -14.23 22.64
C LYS A 145 12.65 -13.52 21.38
N LEU A 146 11.78 -13.26 20.40
CA LEU A 146 12.13 -12.40 19.28
C LEU A 146 12.43 -10.99 19.80
N VAL A 147 13.29 -10.27 19.11
CA VAL A 147 13.60 -8.87 19.46
C VAL A 147 12.68 -7.98 18.64
N ASP A 148 11.83 -7.25 19.30
CA ASP A 148 10.84 -6.33 18.70
C ASP A 148 10.81 -4.98 19.42
N ASP A 149 9.80 -4.15 19.17
CA ASP A 149 9.63 -2.82 19.75
C ASP A 149 10.86 -1.90 19.64
N PHE A 150 11.55 -2.00 18.51
CA PHE A 150 12.73 -1.19 18.25
C PHE A 150 12.43 0.31 18.24
N SER A 151 13.27 1.08 18.93
CA SER A 151 13.50 2.48 18.62
C SER A 151 14.62 2.62 17.57
N GLN A 152 14.77 3.80 16.97
CA GLN A 152 15.91 4.03 16.06
C GLN A 152 17.27 3.83 16.76
N ALA A 153 17.34 4.19 18.04
CA ALA A 153 18.57 4.02 18.84
C ALA A 153 18.87 2.53 19.07
N SER A 154 17.89 1.77 19.58
CA SER A 154 18.08 0.33 19.86
C SER A 154 18.30 -0.48 18.57
N LEU A 155 17.72 -0.06 17.44
CA LEU A 155 17.99 -0.69 16.15
C LEU A 155 19.44 -0.47 15.69
N ARG A 156 19.97 0.75 15.86
CA ARG A 156 21.39 1.04 15.54
C ARG A 156 22.33 0.22 16.43
N GLU A 157 22.02 0.10 17.71
CA GLU A 157 22.76 -0.73 18.65
C GLU A 157 22.72 -2.21 18.25
N TRP A 158 21.53 -2.76 17.96
CA TRP A 158 21.35 -4.12 17.51
C TRP A 158 22.18 -4.44 16.25
N LYS A 159 22.20 -3.51 15.29
CA LYS A 159 23.02 -3.63 14.05
C LYS A 159 24.50 -3.60 14.33
N ARG A 160 24.95 -2.74 15.22
CA ARG A 160 26.37 -2.62 15.61
C ARG A 160 26.87 -3.89 16.31
N ASP A 161 26.03 -4.47 17.16
CA ASP A 161 26.38 -5.64 17.95
C ASP A 161 26.31 -6.95 17.14
N ARG A 162 25.78 -6.89 15.92
CA ARG A 162 25.64 -8.04 15.01
C ARG A 162 26.24 -7.73 13.63
N PRO A 163 27.59 -7.68 13.56
CA PRO A 163 28.27 -7.47 12.27
C PRO A 163 27.91 -8.61 11.31
N GLY A 164 27.64 -8.26 10.06
CA GLY A 164 27.19 -9.24 9.05
C GLY A 164 25.69 -9.56 9.12
N HIS A 165 24.90 -8.85 9.94
CA HIS A 165 23.44 -8.99 9.92
C HIS A 165 22.89 -8.77 8.51
N ARG A 166 21.72 -9.35 8.27
CA ARG A 166 20.93 -9.10 7.06
C ARG A 166 19.52 -8.66 7.45
N SER A 167 19.01 -7.73 6.69
CA SER A 167 17.64 -7.25 6.82
C SER A 167 16.81 -7.61 5.58
N PHE A 168 15.55 -7.92 5.78
CA PHE A 168 14.68 -8.28 4.69
C PHE A 168 13.24 -7.80 4.93
N THR A 169 12.52 -7.68 3.85
CA THR A 169 11.06 -7.49 3.85
C THR A 169 10.41 -8.50 2.91
N VAL A 170 9.13 -8.73 3.12
CA VAL A 170 8.35 -9.62 2.26
C VAL A 170 7.24 -8.81 1.60
N ILE A 171 7.20 -8.87 0.28
CA ILE A 171 6.10 -8.35 -0.52
C ILE A 171 5.15 -9.48 -0.90
N ARG A 172 3.88 -9.14 -1.03
CA ARG A 172 2.81 -10.06 -1.34
C ARG A 172 2.05 -9.58 -2.56
N HIS A 173 1.42 -10.51 -3.30
CA HIS A 173 0.56 -10.09 -4.40
C HIS A 173 -0.44 -9.01 -3.93
N PRO A 174 -0.59 -7.88 -4.64
CA PRO A 174 -1.37 -6.74 -4.15
C PRO A 174 -2.81 -7.09 -3.80
N LEU A 175 -3.48 -7.92 -4.62
CA LEU A 175 -4.85 -8.39 -4.34
C LEU A 175 -4.92 -9.29 -3.10
N ALA A 176 -4.01 -10.23 -2.93
CA ALA A 176 -4.00 -11.11 -1.77
C ALA A 176 -3.78 -10.31 -0.48
N ARG A 177 -2.87 -9.33 -0.51
CA ARG A 177 -2.63 -8.42 0.60
C ARG A 177 -3.85 -7.51 0.87
N ALA A 178 -4.49 -7.00 -0.17
CA ALA A 178 -5.69 -6.19 -0.06
C ALA A 178 -6.85 -7.00 0.56
N HIS A 179 -7.03 -8.24 0.13
CA HIS A 179 -8.06 -9.12 0.66
C HIS A 179 -7.84 -9.42 2.15
N ASP A 180 -6.60 -9.68 2.56
CA ASP A 180 -6.28 -9.86 3.98
C ASP A 180 -6.54 -8.60 4.81
N ALA A 181 -6.16 -7.42 4.29
CA ALA A 181 -6.45 -6.15 4.94
C ALA A 181 -7.97 -5.93 5.09
N PHE A 182 -8.72 -6.21 4.04
CA PHE A 182 -10.19 -6.15 4.04
C PHE A 182 -10.78 -7.07 5.10
N CYS A 183 -10.46 -8.35 5.07
CA CYS A 183 -11.00 -9.34 6.00
C CYS A 183 -10.66 -9.04 7.45
N ALA A 184 -9.37 -8.75 7.74
CA ALA A 184 -8.89 -8.60 9.10
C ALA A 184 -9.19 -7.23 9.72
N LYS A 185 -9.37 -6.17 8.91
CA LYS A 185 -9.49 -4.80 9.44
C LYS A 185 -10.86 -4.16 9.21
N ILE A 186 -11.53 -4.51 8.10
CA ILE A 186 -12.76 -3.85 7.66
C ILE A 186 -13.98 -4.74 7.84
N LEU A 187 -13.88 -6.02 7.42
CA LEU A 187 -15.01 -6.94 7.44
C LEU A 187 -15.39 -7.37 8.86
N THR A 188 -14.42 -7.77 9.66
CA THR A 188 -14.64 -8.19 11.06
C THR A 188 -14.89 -7.02 12.00
N THR A 189 -15.56 -7.27 13.12
CA THR A 189 -15.81 -6.32 14.22
C THR A 189 -15.02 -6.66 15.47
N GLY A 190 -14.27 -7.77 15.47
CA GLY A 190 -13.48 -8.24 16.59
C GLY A 190 -12.28 -7.36 16.94
N LYS A 191 -11.52 -7.82 17.94
CA LYS A 191 -10.31 -7.14 18.41
C LYS A 191 -9.30 -6.96 17.27
N GLY A 192 -8.84 -5.73 17.09
CA GLY A 192 -7.86 -5.37 16.06
C GLY A 192 -8.48 -4.93 14.73
N SER A 193 -9.81 -4.94 14.59
CA SER A 193 -10.53 -4.34 13.47
C SER A 193 -10.63 -2.82 13.59
N PHE A 194 -10.86 -2.15 12.47
CA PHE A 194 -11.02 -0.68 12.40
C PHE A 194 -12.49 -0.29 12.42
N GLN A 195 -13.17 -0.48 13.55
CA GLN A 195 -14.61 -0.25 13.69
C GLN A 195 -15.04 1.18 13.30
N GLY A 196 -14.24 2.19 13.62
CA GLY A 196 -14.50 3.58 13.23
C GLY A 196 -14.49 3.77 11.72
N ILE A 197 -13.47 3.23 11.03
CA ILE A 197 -13.36 3.26 9.58
C ILE A 197 -14.50 2.47 8.94
N ARG A 198 -14.77 1.26 9.45
CA ARG A 198 -15.87 0.41 8.99
C ARG A 198 -17.22 1.15 9.03
N LYS A 199 -17.48 1.88 10.11
CA LYS A 199 -18.71 2.69 10.26
C LYS A 199 -18.81 3.79 9.19
N VAL A 200 -17.70 4.48 8.90
CA VAL A 200 -17.62 5.49 7.84
C VAL A 200 -17.85 4.85 6.47
N LEU A 201 -17.18 3.74 6.18
CA LEU A 201 -17.32 3.03 4.91
C LEU A 201 -18.76 2.58 4.65
N ARG A 202 -19.47 2.08 5.67
CA ARG A 202 -20.89 1.71 5.55
C ARG A 202 -21.81 2.91 5.32
N ARG A 203 -21.61 3.99 6.06
CA ARG A 203 -22.55 5.13 6.08
C ARG A 203 -22.30 6.14 4.97
N ALA A 204 -21.02 6.44 4.74
CA ALA A 204 -20.62 7.52 3.84
C ALA A 204 -20.23 7.01 2.44
N HIS A 205 -19.80 5.75 2.33
CA HIS A 205 -19.38 5.15 1.06
C HIS A 205 -20.26 3.97 0.64
N ASN A 206 -21.35 3.70 1.37
CA ASN A 206 -22.33 2.65 1.05
C ASN A 206 -21.70 1.26 0.82
N LEU A 207 -20.57 0.94 1.49
CA LEU A 207 -19.98 -0.39 1.39
C LEU A 207 -20.97 -1.45 1.93
N PRO A 208 -21.26 -2.51 1.19
CA PRO A 208 -22.22 -3.54 1.58
C PRO A 208 -21.61 -4.52 2.60
N LEU A 209 -21.21 -4.00 3.76
CA LEU A 209 -20.68 -4.78 4.87
C LEU A 209 -21.81 -5.27 5.78
N PRO A 210 -21.73 -6.48 6.36
CA PRO A 210 -22.73 -6.99 7.31
C PRO A 210 -22.81 -6.09 8.55
N GLU A 211 -23.90 -6.15 9.33
CA GLU A 211 -24.01 -5.34 10.54
C GLU A 211 -23.07 -5.80 11.65
N GLY A 212 -22.93 -7.11 11.83
CA GLY A 212 -22.06 -7.74 12.81
C GLY A 212 -20.90 -8.49 12.17
N GLU A 213 -20.46 -9.56 12.85
CA GLU A 213 -19.49 -10.50 12.31
C GLU A 213 -20.08 -11.27 11.12
N PRO A 214 -19.30 -11.56 10.07
CA PRO A 214 -19.78 -12.28 8.89
C PRO A 214 -20.40 -13.66 9.21
N GLU A 215 -19.82 -14.36 10.18
CA GLU A 215 -20.23 -15.72 10.58
C GLU A 215 -21.63 -15.76 11.22
N HIS A 216 -22.13 -14.62 11.69
CA HIS A 216 -23.42 -14.51 12.40
C HIS A 216 -24.52 -13.86 11.55
N SER A 217 -24.29 -13.73 10.24
CA SER A 217 -25.19 -13.04 9.32
C SER A 217 -25.48 -13.90 8.08
N SER A 218 -26.42 -13.48 7.24
CA SER A 218 -26.65 -14.04 5.92
C SER A 218 -25.56 -13.68 4.91
N TYR A 219 -24.33 -13.44 5.36
CA TYR A 219 -23.21 -13.03 4.55
C TYR A 219 -22.61 -14.24 3.82
N ASP A 220 -22.87 -14.33 2.54
CA ASP A 220 -22.41 -15.40 1.66
C ASP A 220 -21.24 -14.96 0.77
N VAL A 221 -20.78 -15.87 -0.10
CA VAL A 221 -19.69 -15.61 -1.03
C VAL A 221 -20.00 -14.46 -2.01
N ALA A 222 -21.26 -14.32 -2.42
CA ALA A 222 -21.68 -13.25 -3.32
C ALA A 222 -21.65 -11.89 -2.61
N ALA A 223 -22.11 -11.84 -1.36
CA ALA A 223 -22.01 -10.65 -0.51
C ALA A 223 -20.54 -10.28 -0.24
N HIS A 224 -19.68 -11.28 -0.02
CA HIS A 224 -18.25 -11.08 0.18
C HIS A 224 -17.59 -10.48 -1.06
N ARG A 225 -17.87 -11.03 -2.24
CA ARG A 225 -17.40 -10.50 -3.51
C ARG A 225 -17.85 -9.06 -3.72
N ALA A 226 -19.14 -8.77 -3.52
CA ALA A 226 -19.69 -7.42 -3.69
C ALA A 226 -19.03 -6.41 -2.74
N ALA A 227 -18.85 -6.78 -1.47
CA ALA A 227 -18.21 -5.94 -0.47
C ALA A 227 -16.72 -5.69 -0.79
N PHE A 228 -15.98 -6.72 -1.21
CA PHE A 228 -14.58 -6.59 -1.59
C PHE A 228 -14.39 -5.74 -2.86
N THR A 229 -15.24 -5.92 -3.87
CA THR A 229 -15.26 -5.10 -5.10
C THR A 229 -15.48 -3.62 -4.78
N ALA A 230 -16.50 -3.32 -3.97
CA ALA A 230 -16.77 -1.95 -3.54
C ALA A 230 -15.60 -1.36 -2.72
N TRP A 231 -14.98 -2.19 -1.87
CA TRP A 231 -13.84 -1.76 -1.09
C TRP A 231 -12.60 -1.47 -1.96
N LEU A 232 -12.30 -2.28 -2.98
CA LEU A 232 -11.20 -1.99 -3.92
C LEU A 232 -11.40 -0.66 -4.65
N SER A 233 -12.63 -0.38 -5.11
CA SER A 233 -12.96 0.91 -5.73
C SER A 233 -12.74 2.07 -4.75
N TRP A 234 -13.14 1.91 -3.49
CA TRP A 234 -12.87 2.90 -2.46
C TRP A 234 -11.37 3.05 -2.16
N VAL A 235 -10.61 1.95 -2.11
CA VAL A 235 -9.15 1.98 -1.89
C VAL A 235 -8.45 2.77 -2.98
N LYS A 236 -8.84 2.60 -4.25
CA LYS A 236 -8.32 3.42 -5.36
C LYS A 236 -8.47 4.90 -5.08
N ALA A 237 -9.69 5.35 -4.72
CA ALA A 237 -9.94 6.75 -4.37
C ALA A 237 -9.15 7.19 -3.11
N ASN A 238 -9.04 6.32 -2.11
CA ASN A 238 -8.29 6.62 -0.89
C ASN A 238 -6.80 6.79 -1.16
N LEU A 239 -6.18 5.91 -1.95
CA LEU A 239 -4.78 6.00 -2.36
C LEU A 239 -4.52 7.22 -3.24
N ALA A 240 -5.50 7.62 -4.05
CA ALA A 240 -5.45 8.86 -4.83
C ALA A 240 -5.69 10.13 -3.99
N GLY A 241 -5.92 10.01 -2.67
CA GLY A 241 -6.17 11.15 -1.79
C GLY A 241 -7.55 11.79 -1.98
N GLN A 242 -8.50 11.04 -2.51
CA GLN A 242 -9.87 11.49 -2.84
C GLN A 242 -10.91 11.07 -1.78
N THR A 243 -10.48 10.79 -0.58
CA THR A 243 -11.37 10.47 0.55
C THR A 243 -10.95 11.22 1.81
N ALA A 244 -11.90 11.41 2.74
CA ALA A 244 -11.62 12.03 4.03
C ALA A 244 -10.84 11.12 5.00
N LEU A 245 -10.72 9.83 4.70
CA LEU A 245 -10.01 8.88 5.54
C LEU A 245 -8.52 8.83 5.15
N ARG A 246 -7.67 8.89 6.17
CA ARG A 246 -6.23 8.75 5.97
C ARG A 246 -5.90 7.34 5.48
N VAL A 247 -4.98 7.25 4.52
CA VAL A 247 -4.44 5.97 4.04
C VAL A 247 -3.73 5.24 5.19
N ASP A 248 -4.19 4.04 5.51
CA ASP A 248 -3.56 3.20 6.53
C ASP A 248 -2.51 2.26 5.93
N GLY A 249 -1.52 1.87 6.73
CA GLY A 249 -0.43 0.97 6.34
C GLY A 249 -0.88 -0.42 5.91
N HIS A 250 -2.09 -0.86 6.29
CA HIS A 250 -2.61 -2.16 5.90
C HIS A 250 -3.01 -2.23 4.42
N TRP A 251 -3.42 -1.11 3.83
CA TRP A 251 -3.78 -1.04 2.41
C TRP A 251 -2.98 0.00 1.60
N ALA A 252 -2.03 0.70 2.20
CA ALA A 252 -1.07 1.51 1.45
C ALA A 252 -0.31 0.67 0.43
N THR A 253 0.17 1.27 -0.66
CA THR A 253 1.02 0.54 -1.60
C THR A 253 2.30 0.04 -0.92
N GLN A 254 2.78 -1.12 -1.31
CA GLN A 254 4.04 -1.69 -0.81
C GLN A 254 5.23 -0.82 -1.23
N ALA A 255 5.15 -0.26 -2.42
CA ALA A 255 6.10 0.73 -2.92
C ALA A 255 6.25 1.91 -1.95
N GLN A 256 5.15 2.45 -1.43
CA GLN A 256 5.18 3.57 -0.47
C GLN A 256 5.73 3.12 0.90
N CYS A 257 5.44 1.89 1.32
CA CYS A 257 6.03 1.34 2.55
C CYS A 257 7.55 1.20 2.44
N LEU A 258 8.06 0.70 1.31
CA LEU A 258 9.51 0.61 1.06
C LEU A 258 10.19 1.98 0.99
N GLN A 259 9.54 2.96 0.38
CA GLN A 259 10.06 4.34 0.40
C GLN A 259 10.16 4.88 1.84
N GLY A 260 9.20 4.57 2.69
CA GLY A 260 9.27 4.92 4.11
C GLY A 260 10.42 4.22 4.84
N MET A 261 10.69 2.96 4.54
CA MET A 261 11.84 2.24 5.10
C MET A 261 13.16 2.90 4.67
N ALA A 262 13.25 3.35 3.40
CA ALA A 262 14.43 3.98 2.84
C ALA A 262 14.87 5.26 3.56
N GLU A 263 13.98 5.93 4.26
CA GLU A 263 14.31 7.12 5.08
C GLU A 263 15.28 6.79 6.23
N LEU A 264 15.32 5.55 6.68
CA LEU A 264 16.27 5.09 7.70
C LEU A 264 17.27 4.08 7.12
N THR A 265 16.78 3.02 6.51
CA THR A 265 17.56 1.96 5.88
C THR A 265 16.68 1.13 4.96
N LEU A 266 17.17 0.78 3.78
CA LEU A 266 16.52 -0.21 2.93
C LEU A 266 16.77 -1.61 3.47
N PRO A 267 15.84 -2.57 3.26
CA PRO A 267 16.14 -3.97 3.46
C PRO A 267 17.23 -4.45 2.48
N ASP A 268 18.11 -5.34 2.94
CA ASP A 268 19.13 -5.97 2.08
C ASP A 268 18.47 -6.88 1.03
N MET A 269 17.29 -7.43 1.33
CA MET A 269 16.55 -8.30 0.45
C MET A 269 15.05 -8.01 0.49
N ILE A 270 14.42 -7.96 -0.69
CA ILE A 270 12.96 -7.92 -0.86
C ILE A 270 12.56 -9.28 -1.40
N VAL A 271 11.79 -10.05 -0.64
CA VAL A 271 11.37 -11.41 -0.97
C VAL A 271 9.90 -11.40 -1.34
N ARG A 272 9.51 -12.15 -2.37
CA ARG A 272 8.10 -12.41 -2.65
C ARG A 272 7.57 -13.51 -1.74
N GLU A 273 6.31 -13.43 -1.32
CA GLU A 273 5.70 -14.43 -0.44
C GLU A 273 5.78 -15.84 -1.02
N GLU A 274 5.55 -15.99 -2.33
CA GLU A 274 5.63 -17.27 -3.02
C GLU A 274 7.05 -17.87 -3.08
N GLU A 275 8.07 -17.07 -2.79
CA GLU A 275 9.48 -17.47 -2.83
C GLU A 275 10.12 -17.65 -1.43
N LEU A 276 9.30 -17.57 -0.36
CA LEU A 276 9.79 -17.65 1.03
C LEU A 276 10.62 -18.92 1.30
N THR A 277 10.19 -20.07 0.78
CA THR A 277 10.87 -21.36 0.95
C THR A 277 12.26 -21.42 0.29
N THR A 278 12.49 -20.59 -0.72
CA THR A 278 13.79 -20.49 -1.40
C THR A 278 14.70 -19.48 -0.72
N TYR A 279 14.19 -18.27 -0.48
CA TYR A 279 15.07 -17.15 -0.10
C TYR A 279 15.29 -17.02 1.41
N LEU A 280 14.35 -17.40 2.26
CA LEU A 280 14.55 -17.29 3.70
C LEU A 280 15.63 -18.26 4.21
N PRO A 281 15.64 -19.55 3.85
CA PRO A 281 16.74 -20.43 4.20
C PRO A 281 18.10 -19.97 3.65
N ALA A 282 18.13 -19.50 2.39
CA ALA A 282 19.35 -18.99 1.76
C ALA A 282 19.89 -17.76 2.54
N LEU A 283 19.01 -16.87 2.98
CA LEU A 283 19.38 -15.70 3.78
C LEU A 283 19.94 -16.10 5.15
N ALA A 284 19.35 -17.10 5.81
CA ALA A 284 19.86 -17.63 7.07
C ALA A 284 21.25 -18.29 6.93
N LEU A 285 21.47 -19.05 5.86
CA LEU A 285 22.78 -19.62 5.51
C LEU A 285 23.85 -18.51 5.35
N GLN A 286 23.51 -17.40 4.68
CA GLN A 286 24.42 -16.25 4.54
C GLN A 286 24.82 -15.62 5.87
N THR A 287 24.00 -15.73 6.90
CA THR A 287 24.30 -15.24 8.25
C THR A 287 24.97 -16.29 9.14
N GLY A 288 25.31 -17.44 8.59
CA GLY A 288 26.05 -18.50 9.27
C GLY A 288 25.16 -19.53 9.99
N HIS A 289 23.84 -19.53 9.78
CA HIS A 289 22.98 -20.56 10.33
C HIS A 289 23.17 -21.89 9.54
N PRO A 290 23.59 -23.01 10.19
CA PRO A 290 24.03 -24.20 9.42
C PRO A 290 22.88 -24.98 8.77
N ASN A 291 21.71 -25.03 9.40
CA ASN A 291 20.56 -25.83 8.96
C ASN A 291 19.28 -25.05 9.20
N PRO A 292 18.94 -24.05 8.38
CA PRO A 292 17.71 -23.28 8.56
C PRO A 292 16.49 -24.15 8.26
N PRO A 293 15.42 -24.05 9.07
CA PRO A 293 14.15 -24.72 8.77
C PRO A 293 13.48 -24.05 7.57
N ASP A 294 12.61 -24.81 6.89
CA ASP A 294 11.73 -24.22 5.88
C ASP A 294 10.62 -23.40 6.53
N PRO A 295 10.27 -22.23 5.94
CA PRO A 295 9.12 -21.47 6.41
C PRO A 295 7.81 -22.22 6.11
N LEU A 296 6.89 -22.21 7.08
CA LEU A 296 5.58 -22.82 6.93
C LEU A 296 4.57 -21.79 6.43
N SER A 297 3.72 -22.21 5.50
CA SER A 297 2.55 -21.41 5.10
C SER A 297 1.53 -21.40 6.24
N VAL A 298 1.02 -20.21 6.54
CA VAL A 298 -0.01 -20.02 7.56
C VAL A 298 -1.32 -19.65 6.86
N PRO A 299 -2.37 -20.48 6.95
CA PRO A 299 -3.66 -20.18 6.34
C PRO A 299 -4.25 -18.86 6.87
N ASN A 300 -4.86 -18.10 5.96
CA ASN A 300 -5.61 -16.91 6.33
C ASN A 300 -6.95 -17.31 6.99
N LYS A 301 -7.41 -16.52 7.95
CA LYS A 301 -8.70 -16.69 8.65
C LYS A 301 -9.79 -15.82 8.01
N ALA A 302 -9.87 -15.78 6.70
CA ALA A 302 -10.95 -15.11 6.01
C ALA A 302 -12.21 -16.00 5.97
N PRO A 303 -13.42 -15.44 6.02
CA PRO A 303 -14.66 -16.24 5.89
C PRO A 303 -14.77 -16.89 4.51
N TYR A 304 -14.24 -16.25 3.48
CA TYR A 304 -14.08 -16.74 2.12
C TYR A 304 -12.68 -16.40 1.62
N SER A 305 -12.07 -17.31 0.89
CA SER A 305 -10.76 -17.11 0.26
C SER A 305 -10.87 -16.17 -0.94
N LEU A 306 -9.77 -15.55 -1.31
CA LEU A 306 -9.71 -14.75 -2.56
C LEU A 306 -10.05 -15.62 -3.78
N ALA A 307 -9.63 -16.89 -3.80
CA ALA A 307 -9.90 -17.81 -4.91
C ALA A 307 -11.40 -18.05 -5.16
N GLU A 308 -12.23 -18.00 -4.09
CA GLU A 308 -13.68 -18.20 -4.22
C GLU A 308 -14.42 -17.01 -4.86
N ILE A 309 -13.80 -15.82 -4.84
CA ILE A 309 -14.43 -14.57 -5.32
C ILE A 309 -13.70 -13.93 -6.50
N TYR A 310 -12.50 -14.42 -6.84
CA TYR A 310 -11.63 -13.84 -7.87
C TYR A 310 -12.25 -13.97 -9.28
N ASP A 311 -12.17 -12.88 -10.02
CA ASP A 311 -12.50 -12.78 -11.44
C ASP A 311 -11.79 -11.58 -12.09
N ASP A 312 -11.99 -11.42 -13.42
CA ASP A 312 -11.38 -10.35 -14.21
C ASP A 312 -11.74 -8.94 -13.70
N GLN A 313 -12.93 -8.77 -13.11
CA GLN A 313 -13.34 -7.49 -12.54
C GLN A 313 -12.51 -7.16 -11.28
N ILE A 314 -12.32 -8.13 -10.39
CA ILE A 314 -11.51 -7.96 -9.18
C ILE A 314 -10.05 -7.70 -9.57
N GLU A 315 -9.52 -8.42 -10.58
CA GLU A 315 -8.17 -8.17 -11.08
C GLU A 315 -8.02 -6.74 -11.62
N THR A 316 -8.95 -6.30 -12.47
CA THR A 316 -8.95 -4.94 -13.02
C THR A 316 -8.96 -3.88 -11.91
N LEU A 317 -9.85 -4.01 -10.92
CA LEU A 317 -9.93 -3.08 -9.80
C LEU A 317 -8.67 -3.12 -8.92
N GLY A 318 -8.10 -4.30 -8.73
CA GLY A 318 -6.83 -4.47 -8.00
C GLY A 318 -5.67 -3.78 -8.71
N ARG A 319 -5.54 -3.97 -10.01
CA ARG A 319 -4.54 -3.28 -10.85
C ARG A 319 -4.71 -1.77 -10.81
N ASP A 320 -5.95 -1.30 -10.92
CA ASP A 320 -6.28 0.12 -10.86
C ASP A 320 -5.90 0.75 -9.51
N ALA A 321 -6.19 0.06 -8.40
CA ALA A 321 -5.87 0.55 -7.07
C ALA A 321 -4.37 0.48 -6.75
N TYR A 322 -3.70 -0.58 -7.19
CA TYR A 322 -2.30 -0.88 -6.83
C TYR A 322 -1.36 -0.89 -8.02
N GLN A 323 -1.67 -0.15 -9.08
CA GLN A 323 -0.89 -0.08 -10.33
C GLN A 323 0.62 0.05 -10.05
N ARG A 324 0.98 0.84 -9.05
CA ARG A 324 2.36 1.07 -8.67
C ARG A 324 3.06 -0.21 -8.18
N ASP A 325 2.39 -1.01 -7.36
CA ASP A 325 2.94 -2.27 -6.87
C ASP A 325 3.09 -3.29 -7.99
N TYR A 326 2.09 -3.39 -8.89
CA TYR A 326 2.17 -4.26 -10.06
C TYR A 326 3.35 -3.89 -10.96
N VAL A 327 3.51 -2.61 -11.27
CA VAL A 327 4.59 -2.13 -12.17
C VAL A 327 5.95 -2.24 -11.50
N MET A 328 6.08 -1.77 -10.26
CA MET A 328 7.37 -1.70 -9.57
C MET A 328 7.93 -3.08 -9.24
N PHE A 329 7.08 -4.01 -8.87
CA PHE A 329 7.49 -5.35 -8.47
C PHE A 329 7.23 -6.42 -9.53
N GLY A 330 6.64 -6.06 -10.68
CA GLY A 330 6.41 -6.98 -11.78
C GLY A 330 5.42 -8.11 -11.44
N PHE A 331 4.35 -7.80 -10.68
CA PHE A 331 3.30 -8.77 -10.44
C PHE A 331 2.48 -9.01 -11.72
N SER A 332 2.22 -10.28 -12.03
CA SER A 332 1.24 -10.71 -13.03
C SER A 332 -0.18 -10.67 -12.43
N ASP A 333 -1.17 -11.16 -13.19
CA ASP A 333 -2.50 -11.42 -12.64
C ASP A 333 -2.41 -12.42 -11.50
N TRP A 334 -3.32 -12.29 -10.55
CA TRP A 334 -3.39 -13.23 -9.44
C TRP A 334 -3.91 -14.58 -9.94
N ALA A 335 -3.22 -15.68 -9.64
CA ALA A 335 -3.53 -17.03 -10.10
C ALA A 335 -3.66 -18.01 -8.92
#